data_5b8e59edf2c68f926ec4c06580c71fd1
#
_entry.id   5b8e59edf2c68f926ec4c06580c71fd1
#
_cell.length_a   1.000
_cell.length_b   1.000
_cell.length_c   1.000
_cell.angle_alpha   90.00
_cell.angle_beta   90.00
_cell.angle_gamma   90.00
#
_symmetry.space_group_name_H-M   'P 1'
#
loop_
_entity.id
_entity.type
_entity.pdbx_description
1 polymer ?
#
loop_
_entity_poly.entity_id
_entity_poly.type
_entity_poly.pdbx_seq_one_letter_code
_entity_poly.pdbx_strand_id
1 'polypeptide(L)'
;MKQSIYIECYEGLSARMLTEALLDLMPEGKAARKLVVGLRKLSCSEAARQEMLHNMQERIHEFALPADAERLFARAYGIWLNAKATVEHVEPEELRFSKRDFDGVIAMMTTAIGMEQLQIGEVICPVLYEGFECITTQDGKKQVPLPETLYILMDTGIALQRMERDGAWVTPEAAALLAACKIVRHLPKQYQMISQGVGNGVSSEGEPARLRVVLLRRNSVARQMRPEVLTPKRAELELLTPDSAEPKFIPLKSVEKEEQRSEPGSDQNVPGKAVKSGQPDHETGKNSIRRFCGIF
;
A
#
# COMPACT_ATOMS: atom_id res chain seq x y z
N MET A 1 -2.00 -0.48 26.09
CA MET A 1 -1.25 -1.52 25.34
C MET A 1 -1.04 -0.99 23.94
N LYS A 2 0.18 -1.01 23.43
CA LYS A 2 0.42 -0.58 22.04
C LYS A 2 -0.20 -1.61 21.09
N GLN A 3 -0.85 -1.10 20.05
CA GLN A 3 -1.52 -1.88 19.01
C GLN A 3 -0.56 -2.15 17.85
N SER A 4 -0.91 -3.06 16.96
CA SER A 4 -0.18 -3.31 15.72
C SER A 4 -1.09 -3.01 14.52
N ILE A 5 -0.52 -2.52 13.44
CA ILE A 5 -1.22 -2.45 12.16
C ILE A 5 -0.60 -3.45 11.18
N TYR A 6 -1.45 -4.07 10.39
CA TYR A 6 -1.07 -4.85 9.23
C TYR A 6 -1.40 -4.07 7.97
N ILE A 7 -0.40 -3.88 7.12
CA ILE A 7 -0.50 -3.10 5.89
C ILE A 7 -0.58 -4.07 4.72
N GLU A 8 -1.69 -4.01 3.99
CA GLU A 8 -1.89 -4.76 2.75
C GLU A 8 -1.70 -3.82 1.56
N CYS A 9 -0.48 -3.76 1.06
CA CYS A 9 -0.05 -2.83 0.02
C CYS A 9 0.09 -3.51 -1.36
N TYR A 10 -0.90 -4.30 -1.76
CA TYR A 10 -0.91 -5.01 -3.06
C TYR A 10 -0.90 -4.06 -4.26
N GLU A 11 -1.25 -2.81 -4.07
CA GLU A 11 -1.22 -1.76 -5.08
C GLU A 11 -0.24 -0.64 -4.69
N GLY A 12 0.89 -1.04 -4.09
CA GLY A 12 1.93 -0.10 -3.66
C GLY A 12 1.64 0.57 -2.32
N LEU A 13 2.45 1.59 -2.00
CA LEU A 13 2.35 2.32 -0.75
C LEU A 13 2.81 3.77 -0.94
N SER A 14 1.94 4.72 -0.62
CA SER A 14 2.32 6.12 -0.48
C SER A 14 2.00 6.65 0.91
N ALA A 15 2.75 7.67 1.35
CA ALA A 15 2.49 8.32 2.64
C ALA A 15 1.05 8.86 2.71
N ARG A 16 0.52 9.35 1.59
CA ARG A 16 -0.86 9.83 1.49
C ARG A 16 -1.87 8.71 1.70
N MET A 17 -1.69 7.55 1.03
CA MET A 17 -2.58 6.39 1.21
C MET A 17 -2.58 5.92 2.66
N LEU A 18 -1.40 5.89 3.28
CA LEU A 18 -1.28 5.50 4.68
C LEU A 18 -1.98 6.50 5.61
N THR A 19 -1.82 7.81 5.35
CA THR A 19 -2.57 8.85 6.06
C THR A 19 -4.08 8.63 5.96
N GLU A 20 -4.59 8.43 4.75
CA GLU A 20 -6.03 8.25 4.53
C GLU A 20 -6.57 6.99 5.22
N ALA A 21 -5.84 5.87 5.14
CA ALA A 21 -6.22 4.63 5.80
C ALA A 21 -6.24 4.76 7.34
N LEU A 22 -5.26 5.48 7.93
CA LEU A 22 -5.26 5.73 9.37
C LEU A 22 -6.40 6.65 9.80
N LEU A 23 -6.74 7.65 8.97
CA LEU A 23 -7.89 8.53 9.23
C LEU A 23 -9.23 7.77 9.16
N ASP A 24 -9.33 6.78 8.27
CA ASP A 24 -10.51 5.92 8.14
C ASP A 24 -10.67 4.98 9.35
N LEU A 25 -9.55 4.56 9.96
CA LEU A 25 -9.54 3.80 11.21
C LEU A 25 -10.04 4.58 12.43
N MET A 26 -10.05 5.91 12.36
CA MET A 26 -10.44 6.80 13.46
C MET A 26 -11.89 7.26 13.30
N PRO A 27 -12.86 6.70 14.02
CA PRO A 27 -14.30 7.04 13.85
C PRO A 27 -14.61 8.51 14.16
N GLU A 28 -13.84 9.16 15.02
CA GLU A 28 -14.01 10.56 15.38
C GLU A 28 -12.86 11.47 14.93
N GLY A 29 -12.11 11.07 13.93
CA GLY A 29 -10.90 11.76 13.46
C GLY A 29 -11.07 13.21 12.97
N LYS A 30 -12.08 13.94 13.48
CA LYS A 30 -12.35 15.34 13.13
C LYS A 30 -11.16 16.27 13.40
N ALA A 31 -10.43 16.03 14.49
CA ALA A 31 -9.25 16.83 14.85
C ALA A 31 -8.09 16.57 13.89
N ALA A 32 -7.78 15.29 13.63
CA ALA A 32 -6.75 14.89 12.68
C ALA A 32 -7.08 15.34 11.26
N ARG A 33 -8.33 15.17 10.82
CA ARG A 33 -8.80 15.69 9.51
C ARG A 33 -8.70 17.20 9.40
N LYS A 34 -9.02 17.94 10.48
CA LYS A 34 -8.85 19.41 10.50
C LYS A 34 -7.39 19.81 10.39
N LEU A 35 -6.49 19.08 11.06
CA LEU A 35 -5.05 19.32 10.97
C LEU A 35 -4.54 19.07 9.55
N VAL A 36 -4.90 17.94 8.93
CA VAL A 36 -4.55 17.63 7.54
C VAL A 36 -5.04 18.71 6.58
N VAL A 37 -6.29 19.13 6.74
CA VAL A 37 -6.87 20.20 5.91
C VAL A 37 -6.17 21.53 6.18
N GLY A 38 -5.80 21.82 7.43
CA GLY A 38 -5.04 23.00 7.80
C GLY A 38 -3.65 23.02 7.17
N LEU A 39 -2.92 21.92 7.28
CA LEU A 39 -1.59 21.77 6.69
C LEU A 39 -1.61 21.82 5.15
N ARG A 40 -2.60 21.20 4.51
CA ARG A 40 -2.79 21.28 3.04
C ARG A 40 -3.16 22.69 2.56
N LYS A 41 -3.80 23.50 3.41
CA LYS A 41 -4.14 24.91 3.12
C LYS A 41 -2.95 25.85 3.30
N LEU A 42 -1.81 25.39 3.79
CA LEU A 42 -0.57 26.13 3.75
C LEU A 42 -0.15 26.32 2.28
N SER A 43 -0.86 27.22 1.61
CA SER A 43 -0.51 27.73 0.28
C SER A 43 0.72 28.62 0.44
N CYS A 44 1.86 28.00 0.68
CA CYS A 44 3.10 28.75 0.75
C CYS A 44 3.73 28.87 -0.65
N SER A 45 4.44 29.98 -0.84
CA SER A 45 5.26 30.17 -2.03
C SER A 45 6.32 29.06 -2.15
N GLU A 46 6.91 28.91 -3.33
CA GLU A 46 7.99 27.96 -3.52
C GLU A 46 9.15 28.23 -2.54
N ALA A 47 9.56 29.50 -2.38
CA ALA A 47 10.59 29.88 -1.44
C ALA A 47 10.27 29.47 0.00
N ALA A 48 9.03 29.68 0.45
CA ALA A 48 8.62 29.29 1.80
C ALA A 48 8.59 27.77 1.99
N ARG A 49 8.27 26.99 0.94
CA ARG A 49 8.36 25.53 1.00
C ARG A 49 9.81 25.05 1.12
N GLN A 50 10.72 25.65 0.34
CA GLN A 50 12.14 25.35 0.43
C GLN A 50 12.66 25.61 1.84
N GLU A 51 12.43 26.82 2.35
CA GLU A 51 12.84 27.21 3.70
C GLU A 51 12.27 26.28 4.78
N MET A 52 10.97 25.96 4.69
CA MET A 52 10.33 25.07 5.65
C MET A 52 10.96 23.68 5.64
N LEU A 53 11.24 23.10 4.48
CA LEU A 53 11.81 21.76 4.38
C LEU A 53 13.28 21.75 4.81
N HIS A 54 14.10 22.74 4.46
CA HIS A 54 15.48 22.82 4.94
C HIS A 54 15.57 22.90 6.47
N ASN A 55 14.69 23.70 7.08
CA ASN A 55 14.72 23.91 8.53
C ASN A 55 13.81 22.96 9.31
N MET A 56 13.24 21.92 8.65
CA MET A 56 12.22 21.07 9.26
C MET A 56 12.71 20.33 10.50
N GLN A 57 13.95 19.85 10.50
CA GLN A 57 14.52 19.14 11.66
C GLN A 57 14.71 20.04 12.88
N GLU A 58 15.10 21.28 12.66
CA GLU A 58 15.31 22.25 13.73
C GLU A 58 13.98 22.80 14.27
N ARG A 59 13.01 22.96 13.40
CA ARG A 59 11.73 23.59 13.70
C ARG A 59 10.59 22.63 13.97
N ILE A 60 10.84 21.33 14.01
CA ILE A 60 9.79 20.31 14.21
C ILE A 60 8.98 20.55 15.48
N HIS A 61 9.61 21.02 16.55
CA HIS A 61 8.95 21.31 17.82
C HIS A 61 7.94 22.47 17.74
N GLU A 62 8.05 23.36 16.74
CA GLU A 62 7.10 24.46 16.52
C GLU A 62 5.71 23.95 16.09
N PHE A 63 5.64 22.73 15.54
CA PHE A 63 4.36 22.13 15.15
C PHE A 63 3.57 21.56 16.34
N ALA A 64 4.12 21.61 17.54
CA ALA A 64 3.50 21.10 18.78
C ALA A 64 2.92 19.68 18.61
N LEU A 65 3.68 18.81 17.94
CA LEU A 65 3.27 17.43 17.74
C LEU A 65 3.29 16.66 19.06
N PRO A 66 2.44 15.63 19.22
CA PRO A 66 2.59 14.68 20.31
C PRO A 66 3.97 14.01 20.29
N ALA A 67 4.55 13.73 21.45
CA ALA A 67 5.96 13.35 21.57
C ALA A 67 6.36 12.10 20.76
N ASP A 68 5.49 11.06 20.71
CA ASP A 68 5.77 9.85 19.92
C ASP A 68 5.66 10.14 18.41
N ALA A 69 4.71 10.99 18.01
CA ALA A 69 4.55 11.45 16.62
C ALA A 69 5.74 12.29 16.17
N GLU A 70 6.21 13.22 17.01
CA GLU A 70 7.37 14.04 16.72
C GLU A 70 8.62 13.16 16.51
N ARG A 71 8.89 12.22 17.40
CA ARG A 71 10.02 11.30 17.27
C ARG A 71 9.94 10.44 16.01
N LEU A 72 8.75 9.90 15.69
CA LEU A 72 8.56 9.10 14.49
C LEU A 72 8.77 9.94 13.23
N PHE A 73 8.16 11.12 13.19
CA PHE A 73 8.29 12.02 12.05
C PHE A 73 9.73 12.50 11.85
N ALA A 74 10.41 12.97 12.92
CA ALA A 74 11.80 13.40 12.84
C ALA A 74 12.72 12.31 12.27
N ARG A 75 12.55 11.06 12.74
CA ARG A 75 13.30 9.92 12.23
C ARG A 75 13.00 9.63 10.76
N ALA A 76 11.73 9.59 10.39
CA ALA A 76 11.32 9.33 9.01
C ALA A 76 11.81 10.42 8.07
N TYR A 77 11.69 11.68 8.49
CA TYR A 77 12.17 12.82 7.72
C TYR A 77 13.68 12.78 7.50
N GLY A 78 14.45 12.50 8.55
CA GLY A 78 15.91 12.36 8.43
C GLY A 78 16.33 11.23 7.49
N ILE A 79 15.65 10.08 7.53
CA ILE A 79 15.88 8.97 6.60
C ILE A 79 15.60 9.39 5.16
N TRP A 80 14.46 10.03 4.92
CA TRP A 80 14.07 10.50 3.60
C TRP A 80 15.03 11.56 3.05
N LEU A 81 15.38 12.56 3.87
CA LEU A 81 16.29 13.63 3.50
C LEU A 81 17.67 13.11 3.10
N ASN A 82 18.22 12.21 3.93
CA ASN A 82 19.51 11.57 3.66
C ASN A 82 19.48 10.73 2.38
N ALA A 83 18.41 9.96 2.16
CA ALA A 83 18.28 9.18 0.94
C ALA A 83 18.25 10.06 -0.30
N LYS A 84 17.48 11.16 -0.25
CA LYS A 84 17.38 12.12 -1.36
C LYS A 84 18.72 12.79 -1.64
N ALA A 85 19.42 13.28 -0.61
CA ALA A 85 20.75 13.90 -0.74
C ALA A 85 21.79 12.91 -1.33
N THR A 86 21.78 11.68 -0.84
CA THR A 86 22.70 10.63 -1.32
C THR A 86 22.45 10.30 -2.79
N VAL A 87 21.19 10.16 -3.20
CA VAL A 87 20.82 9.84 -4.58
C VAL A 87 21.11 11.00 -5.54
N GLU A 88 20.89 12.24 -5.10
CA GLU A 88 21.19 13.44 -5.89
C GLU A 88 22.67 13.83 -5.85
N HIS A 89 23.49 13.17 -5.00
CA HIS A 89 24.92 13.45 -4.81
C HIS A 89 25.20 14.90 -4.38
N VAL A 90 24.38 15.44 -3.49
CA VAL A 90 24.49 16.79 -2.93
C VAL A 90 24.40 16.76 -1.42
N GLU A 91 24.82 17.84 -0.78
CA GLU A 91 24.59 18.02 0.65
C GLU A 91 23.10 18.35 0.92
N PRO A 92 22.55 17.99 2.07
CA PRO A 92 21.14 18.23 2.40
C PRO A 92 20.70 19.69 2.23
N GLU A 93 21.60 20.64 2.47
CA GLU A 93 21.37 22.08 2.34
C GLU A 93 21.23 22.55 0.88
N GLU A 94 21.75 21.77 -0.05
CA GLU A 94 21.72 22.08 -1.49
C GLU A 94 20.51 21.47 -2.20
N LEU A 95 19.77 20.59 -1.50
CA LEU A 95 18.58 19.93 -2.08
C LEU A 95 17.55 20.95 -2.55
N ARG A 96 16.90 20.63 -3.65
CA ARG A 96 15.73 21.36 -4.12
C ARG A 96 14.49 20.49 -3.99
N PHE A 97 13.50 21.07 -3.33
CA PHE A 97 12.27 20.35 -3.03
C PHE A 97 11.14 20.74 -3.98
N SER A 98 10.54 19.76 -4.60
CA SER A 98 9.34 19.95 -5.40
C SER A 98 8.09 20.15 -4.52
N LYS A 99 7.00 20.56 -5.15
CA LYS A 99 5.70 20.57 -4.47
C LYS A 99 5.30 19.16 -3.98
N ARG A 100 5.67 18.12 -4.75
CA ARG A 100 5.38 16.72 -4.39
C ARG A 100 6.13 16.31 -3.13
N ASP A 101 7.40 16.71 -2.99
CA ASP A 101 8.19 16.47 -1.77
C ASP A 101 7.51 17.10 -0.56
N PHE A 102 7.07 18.35 -0.69
CA PHE A 102 6.35 19.03 0.39
C PHE A 102 5.06 18.32 0.78
N ASP A 103 4.22 17.96 -0.20
CA ASP A 103 2.97 17.23 0.04
C ASP A 103 3.25 15.85 0.69
N GLY A 104 4.34 15.18 0.30
CA GLY A 104 4.79 13.91 0.87
C GLY A 104 5.22 14.06 2.33
N VAL A 105 6.01 15.09 2.65
CA VAL A 105 6.45 15.37 4.04
C VAL A 105 5.25 15.71 4.94
N ILE A 106 4.29 16.47 4.46
CA ILE A 106 3.05 16.73 5.19
C ILE A 106 2.26 15.43 5.45
N ALA A 107 2.23 14.54 4.48
CA ALA A 107 1.61 13.23 4.66
C ALA A 107 2.37 12.36 5.67
N MET A 108 3.71 12.40 5.69
CA MET A 108 4.52 11.72 6.71
C MET A 108 4.20 12.22 8.11
N MET A 109 4.17 13.53 8.31
CA MET A 109 3.81 14.15 9.59
C MET A 109 2.43 13.73 10.05
N THR A 110 1.45 13.77 9.15
CA THR A 110 0.07 13.38 9.46
C THR A 110 -0.05 11.90 9.79
N THR A 111 0.69 11.04 9.08
CA THR A 111 0.77 9.61 9.38
C THR A 111 1.32 9.36 10.79
N ALA A 112 2.38 10.07 11.16
CA ALA A 112 2.98 9.94 12.50
C ALA A 112 1.98 10.31 13.61
N ILE A 113 1.20 11.37 13.43
CA ILE A 113 0.12 11.77 14.34
C ILE A 113 -0.96 10.68 14.41
N GLY A 114 -1.38 10.15 13.28
CA GLY A 114 -2.38 9.07 13.23
C GLY A 114 -1.91 7.80 13.94
N MET A 115 -0.65 7.43 13.77
CA MET A 115 -0.04 6.29 14.44
C MET A 115 -0.02 6.46 15.97
N GLU A 116 0.29 7.65 16.44
CA GLU A 116 0.25 7.91 17.87
C GLU A 116 -1.17 7.89 18.43
N GLN A 117 -2.11 8.55 17.77
CA GLN A 117 -3.52 8.56 18.22
C GLN A 117 -4.11 7.16 18.30
N LEU A 118 -3.74 6.28 17.37
CA LEU A 118 -4.12 4.87 17.37
C LEU A 118 -3.23 4.01 18.28
N GLN A 119 -2.27 4.61 18.98
CA GLN A 119 -1.36 3.88 19.89
C GLN A 119 -0.60 2.75 19.16
N ILE A 120 -0.16 2.98 17.92
CA ILE A 120 0.54 1.96 17.13
C ILE A 120 1.96 1.80 17.66
N GLY A 121 2.31 0.56 18.01
CA GLY A 121 3.66 0.21 18.46
C GLY A 121 4.47 -0.56 17.45
N GLU A 122 3.82 -1.20 16.49
CA GLU A 122 4.44 -2.04 15.46
C GLU A 122 3.66 -1.98 14.17
N VAL A 123 4.40 -2.08 13.07
CA VAL A 123 3.85 -2.18 11.72
C VAL A 123 4.20 -3.55 11.16
N ILE A 124 3.20 -4.29 10.74
CA ILE A 124 3.37 -5.57 10.08
C ILE A 124 3.28 -5.32 8.58
N CYS A 125 4.42 -5.45 7.91
CA CYS A 125 4.54 -5.29 6.46
C CYS A 125 5.45 -6.38 5.91
N PRO A 126 4.90 -7.52 5.48
CA PRO A 126 5.69 -8.65 4.97
C PRO A 126 6.38 -8.36 3.64
N VAL A 127 5.70 -7.66 2.76
CA VAL A 127 6.12 -7.41 1.39
C VAL A 127 5.52 -6.09 0.90
N LEU A 128 6.30 -5.37 0.10
CA LEU A 128 5.85 -4.21 -0.67
C LEU A 128 5.71 -4.61 -2.13
N TYR A 129 4.67 -4.13 -2.78
CA TYR A 129 4.45 -4.34 -4.20
C TYR A 129 4.84 -3.09 -4.97
N GLU A 130 5.71 -3.26 -5.97
CA GLU A 130 6.27 -2.17 -6.76
C GLU A 130 6.17 -2.47 -8.24
N GLY A 131 5.98 -1.44 -9.04
CA GLY A 131 5.97 -1.55 -10.49
C GLY A 131 7.35 -1.77 -11.09
N PHE A 132 7.48 -1.53 -12.37
CA PHE A 132 8.73 -1.71 -13.11
C PHE A 132 8.88 -0.66 -14.21
N GLU A 133 9.96 -0.78 -14.99
CA GLU A 133 10.38 0.13 -16.05
C GLU A 133 10.88 1.49 -15.56
N CYS A 134 10.65 2.52 -16.35
CA CYS A 134 11.11 3.88 -16.06
C CYS A 134 9.93 4.83 -16.06
N ILE A 135 9.93 5.75 -15.14
CA ILE A 135 9.02 6.88 -15.16
C ILE A 135 9.72 8.12 -15.74
N THR A 136 8.93 8.98 -16.36
CA THR A 136 9.43 10.27 -16.82
C THR A 136 9.07 11.34 -15.80
N THR A 137 10.10 11.93 -15.20
CA THR A 137 9.96 13.05 -14.27
C THR A 137 10.42 14.35 -14.93
N GLN A 138 10.25 15.48 -14.25
CA GLN A 138 10.79 16.76 -14.72
C GLN A 138 12.33 16.73 -14.84
N ASP A 139 12.99 15.93 -14.02
CA ASP A 139 14.44 15.77 -13.96
C ASP A 139 14.95 14.67 -14.91
N GLY A 140 14.08 14.11 -15.75
CA GLY A 140 14.43 13.06 -16.70
C GLY A 140 13.79 11.70 -16.39
N LYS A 141 14.33 10.63 -16.99
CA LYS A 141 13.86 9.27 -16.75
C LYS A 141 14.48 8.70 -15.48
N LYS A 142 13.65 8.22 -14.58
CA LYS A 142 14.06 7.49 -13.37
C LYS A 142 13.62 6.04 -13.47
N GLN A 143 14.49 5.12 -13.05
CA GLN A 143 14.16 3.69 -12.95
C GLN A 143 13.21 3.42 -11.78
N VAL A 144 12.40 2.39 -11.92
CA VAL A 144 11.52 1.88 -10.87
C VAL A 144 12.08 0.55 -10.36
N PRO A 145 12.18 0.35 -9.05
CA PRO A 145 11.85 1.27 -7.94
C PRO A 145 12.65 2.57 -7.97
N LEU A 146 12.08 3.65 -7.46
CA LEU A 146 12.81 4.92 -7.37
C LEU A 146 14.11 4.74 -6.58
N PRO A 147 15.23 5.37 -7.01
CA PRO A 147 16.52 5.20 -6.33
C PRO A 147 16.47 5.52 -4.85
N GLU A 148 15.74 6.58 -4.46
CA GLU A 148 15.55 6.98 -3.06
C GLU A 148 14.78 5.89 -2.28
N THR A 149 13.75 5.29 -2.89
CA THR A 149 12.98 4.19 -2.30
C THR A 149 13.87 2.96 -2.07
N LEU A 150 14.67 2.58 -3.08
CA LEU A 150 15.61 1.46 -2.94
C LEU A 150 16.63 1.71 -1.83
N TYR A 151 17.26 2.89 -1.83
CA TYR A 151 18.24 3.26 -0.81
C TYR A 151 17.67 3.11 0.61
N ILE A 152 16.44 3.58 0.84
CA ILE A 152 15.78 3.48 2.14
C ILE A 152 15.48 2.02 2.50
N LEU A 153 15.00 1.23 1.54
CA LEU A 153 14.52 -0.12 1.82
C LEU A 153 15.63 -1.16 1.99
N MET A 154 16.84 -0.90 1.50
CA MET A 154 17.97 -1.84 1.57
C MET A 154 18.24 -2.34 3.01
N ASP A 155 18.15 -1.45 3.99
CA ASP A 155 18.43 -1.79 5.39
C ASP A 155 17.20 -2.27 6.18
N THR A 156 16.00 -2.18 5.61
CA THR A 156 14.76 -2.59 6.30
C THR A 156 14.54 -4.10 6.28
N GLY A 157 15.07 -4.75 5.26
CA GLY A 157 14.83 -6.16 4.98
C GLY A 157 13.37 -6.48 4.64
N ILE A 158 12.58 -5.50 4.26
CA ILE A 158 11.24 -5.70 3.69
C ILE A 158 11.42 -6.24 2.27
N ALA A 159 10.71 -7.30 1.94
CA ALA A 159 10.73 -7.85 0.59
C ALA A 159 9.99 -6.92 -0.39
N LEU A 160 10.57 -6.73 -1.58
CA LEU A 160 9.89 -6.09 -2.71
C LEU A 160 9.41 -7.18 -3.67
N GLN A 161 8.16 -7.10 -4.05
CA GLN A 161 7.58 -7.94 -5.10
C GLN A 161 7.21 -7.08 -6.29
N ARG A 162 7.72 -7.46 -7.46
CA ARG A 162 7.39 -6.79 -8.71
C ARG A 162 5.95 -7.07 -9.12
N MET A 163 5.23 -6.02 -9.50
CA MET A 163 3.92 -6.11 -10.15
C MET A 163 4.09 -6.05 -11.67
N GLU A 164 3.12 -6.58 -12.40
CA GLU A 164 3.02 -6.42 -13.86
C GLU A 164 2.28 -5.11 -14.20
N ARG A 165 2.78 -4.01 -13.65
CA ARG A 165 2.25 -2.65 -13.84
C ARG A 165 3.40 -1.67 -13.93
N ASP A 166 3.27 -0.69 -14.82
CA ASP A 166 4.26 0.34 -15.02
C ASP A 166 4.21 1.39 -13.92
N GLY A 167 5.30 2.12 -13.78
CA GLY A 167 5.38 3.24 -12.87
C GLY A 167 5.79 2.89 -11.44
N ALA A 168 6.07 3.93 -10.66
CA ALA A 168 6.40 3.81 -9.25
C ALA A 168 5.14 3.78 -8.40
N TRP A 169 5.05 2.79 -7.54
CA TRP A 169 3.92 2.53 -6.67
C TRP A 169 4.27 2.70 -5.19
N VAL A 170 5.57 2.65 -4.86
CA VAL A 170 6.07 2.91 -3.51
C VAL A 170 6.79 4.24 -3.50
N THR A 171 6.31 5.18 -2.68
CA THR A 171 6.95 6.50 -2.59
C THR A 171 8.09 6.50 -1.56
N PRO A 172 9.15 7.32 -1.76
CA PRO A 172 10.26 7.42 -0.83
C PRO A 172 9.82 7.81 0.59
N GLU A 173 8.82 8.69 0.70
CA GLU A 173 8.28 9.12 2.00
C GLU A 173 7.60 7.97 2.75
N ALA A 174 6.89 7.10 2.03
CA ALA A 174 6.28 5.92 2.63
C ALA A 174 7.32 4.88 3.06
N ALA A 175 8.35 4.68 2.25
CA ALA A 175 9.49 3.84 2.59
C ALA A 175 10.20 4.34 3.84
N ALA A 176 10.42 5.66 3.96
CA ALA A 176 11.04 6.29 5.12
C ALA A 176 10.19 6.14 6.40
N LEU A 177 8.86 6.29 6.29
CA LEU A 177 7.95 6.01 7.39
C LEU A 177 8.07 4.57 7.88
N LEU A 178 8.06 3.60 6.96
CA LEU A 178 8.25 2.20 7.33
C LEU A 178 9.61 1.99 7.99
N ALA A 179 10.70 2.50 7.41
CA ALA A 179 12.04 2.38 7.97
C ALA A 179 12.18 3.02 9.37
N ALA A 180 11.38 4.05 9.64
CA ALA A 180 11.32 4.69 10.96
C ALA A 180 10.49 3.88 11.98
N CYS A 181 9.62 2.98 11.55
CA CYS A 181 8.76 2.18 12.42
C CYS A 181 9.48 0.91 12.91
N LYS A 182 8.90 0.29 13.95
CA LYS A 182 9.23 -1.09 14.32
C LYS A 182 8.50 -2.03 13.36
N ILE A 183 9.22 -2.55 12.38
CA ILE A 183 8.68 -3.47 11.37
C ILE A 183 8.68 -4.91 11.89
N VAL A 184 7.56 -5.59 11.64
CA VAL A 184 7.40 -7.03 11.83
C VAL A 184 7.00 -7.65 10.48
N ARG A 185 7.72 -8.68 10.07
CA ARG A 185 7.56 -9.29 8.74
C ARG A 185 6.50 -10.38 8.66
N HIS A 186 6.01 -10.83 9.81
CA HIS A 186 5.06 -11.93 9.88
C HIS A 186 3.89 -11.58 10.77
N LEU A 187 2.70 -11.97 10.34
CA LEU A 187 1.53 -11.92 11.20
C LEU A 187 1.75 -12.83 12.42
N PRO A 188 1.36 -12.41 13.63
CA PRO A 188 1.39 -13.29 14.79
C PRO A 188 0.48 -14.49 14.57
N LYS A 189 0.81 -15.64 15.19
CA LYS A 189 0.00 -16.86 15.07
C LYS A 189 -1.44 -16.68 15.56
N GLN A 190 -1.64 -15.77 16.52
CA GLN A 190 -2.95 -15.45 17.08
C GLN A 190 -3.06 -13.95 17.26
N TYR A 191 -4.10 -13.38 16.70
CA TYR A 191 -4.42 -11.95 16.77
C TYR A 191 -5.92 -11.74 16.60
N GLN A 192 -6.39 -10.60 17.08
CA GLN A 192 -7.76 -10.14 16.88
C GLN A 192 -7.74 -8.95 15.95
N MET A 193 -8.52 -8.99 14.87
CA MET A 193 -8.79 -7.82 14.04
C MET A 193 -9.79 -6.92 14.76
N ILE A 194 -9.42 -5.65 14.92
CA ILE A 194 -10.24 -4.65 15.62
C ILE A 194 -11.06 -3.85 14.60
N SER A 195 -10.39 -3.34 13.59
CA SER A 195 -11.00 -2.52 12.53
C SER A 195 -10.09 -2.52 11.31
N GLN A 196 -10.61 -2.00 10.21
CA GLN A 196 -9.84 -1.77 9.00
C GLN A 196 -10.09 -0.36 8.50
N GLY A 197 -9.09 0.22 7.85
CA GLY A 197 -9.18 1.50 7.15
C GLY A 197 -8.62 1.39 5.74
N VAL A 198 -9.18 2.18 4.84
CA VAL A 198 -8.81 2.21 3.44
C VAL A 198 -8.31 3.59 3.04
N GLY A 199 -7.16 3.62 2.40
CA GLY A 199 -6.59 4.83 1.81
C GLY A 199 -6.51 4.71 0.31
N ASN A 200 -6.87 5.77 -0.40
CA ASN A 200 -6.81 5.83 -1.85
C ASN A 200 -5.62 6.69 -2.29
N GLY A 201 -5.05 6.35 -3.41
CA GLY A 201 -3.94 7.06 -4.01
C GLY A 201 -3.87 6.84 -5.51
N VAL A 202 -2.76 7.26 -6.06
CA VAL A 202 -2.44 7.04 -7.47
C VAL A 202 -0.96 6.68 -7.60
N SER A 203 -0.62 5.88 -8.59
CA SER A 203 0.76 5.61 -9.00
C SER A 203 1.42 6.85 -9.59
N SER A 204 2.71 6.77 -9.93
CA SER A 204 3.40 7.83 -10.66
C SER A 204 2.78 8.12 -12.03
N GLU A 205 2.16 7.13 -12.64
CA GLU A 205 1.50 7.23 -13.96
C GLU A 205 0.01 7.62 -13.84
N GLY A 206 -0.48 7.90 -12.62
CA GLY A 206 -1.86 8.32 -12.39
C GLY A 206 -2.87 7.18 -12.30
N GLU A 207 -2.42 5.92 -12.27
CA GLU A 207 -3.30 4.78 -12.06
C GLU A 207 -3.82 4.75 -10.62
N PRO A 208 -5.10 4.45 -10.41
CA PRO A 208 -5.67 4.39 -9.08
C PRO A 208 -5.04 3.26 -8.26
N ALA A 209 -4.76 3.54 -7.02
CA ALA A 209 -4.18 2.62 -6.05
C ALA A 209 -4.99 2.63 -4.75
N ARG A 210 -5.04 1.50 -4.08
CA ARG A 210 -5.74 1.34 -2.81
C ARG A 210 -4.88 0.62 -1.80
N LEU A 211 -4.85 1.16 -0.59
CA LEU A 211 -4.20 0.58 0.57
C LEU A 211 -5.25 0.14 1.59
N ARG A 212 -5.12 -1.06 2.12
CA ARG A 212 -5.87 -1.49 3.30
C ARG A 212 -4.94 -1.61 4.49
N VAL A 213 -5.34 -0.99 5.61
CA VAL A 213 -4.66 -1.10 6.90
C VAL A 213 -5.61 -1.76 7.88
N VAL A 214 -5.16 -2.84 8.51
CA VAL A 214 -5.94 -3.57 9.52
C VAL A 214 -5.34 -3.33 10.89
N LEU A 215 -6.16 -2.83 11.82
CA LEU A 215 -5.77 -2.64 13.20
C LEU A 215 -5.88 -3.96 13.95
N LEU A 216 -4.77 -4.38 14.55
CA LEU A 216 -4.65 -5.66 15.23
C LEU A 216 -4.37 -5.49 16.72
N ARG A 217 -4.97 -6.36 17.52
CA ARG A 217 -4.57 -6.58 18.90
C ARG A 217 -3.92 -7.95 19.00
N ARG A 218 -2.68 -7.97 19.48
CA ARG A 218 -2.07 -9.25 19.86
C ARG A 218 -2.77 -9.78 21.09
N ASN A 219 -3.23 -11.01 21.04
CA ASN A 219 -3.60 -11.70 22.26
C ASN A 219 -2.30 -11.97 23.04
N SER A 220 -2.00 -11.09 23.98
CA SER A 220 -0.94 -11.32 24.93
C SER A 220 -1.41 -12.47 25.82
N VAL A 221 -0.78 -13.64 25.63
CA VAL A 221 -0.83 -14.82 26.44
C VAL A 221 -2.03 -15.69 26.24
N ALA A 222 -1.70 -16.81 26.02
CA ALA A 222 -1.70 -18.00 26.84
C ALA A 222 -1.90 -17.81 28.37
N ARG A 223 -2.86 -17.00 28.78
CA ARG A 223 -3.65 -17.31 29.94
C ARG A 223 -4.56 -18.40 29.40
N GLN A 224 -4.17 -19.64 29.73
CA GLN A 224 -4.96 -20.85 29.57
C GLN A 224 -6.43 -20.53 29.81
N MET A 225 -7.16 -20.15 28.76
CA MET A 225 -8.54 -20.57 28.70
C MET A 225 -8.41 -22.09 28.52
N ARG A 226 -8.49 -22.80 29.64
CA ARG A 226 -9.03 -24.14 29.60
C ARG A 226 -10.24 -24.00 28.69
N PRO A 227 -10.36 -24.78 27.60
CA PRO A 227 -11.64 -24.89 26.97
C PRO A 227 -12.59 -25.27 28.12
N GLU A 228 -13.50 -24.39 28.49
CA GLU A 228 -14.71 -24.83 29.15
C GLU A 228 -15.27 -25.82 28.15
N VAL A 229 -15.07 -27.07 28.46
CA VAL A 229 -15.80 -28.16 27.86
C VAL A 229 -17.23 -27.83 28.19
N LEU A 230 -17.92 -27.23 27.21
CA LEU A 230 -19.37 -27.14 27.21
C LEU A 230 -19.81 -28.60 27.21
N THR A 231 -19.91 -29.19 28.40
CA THR A 231 -20.64 -30.41 28.60
C THR A 231 -22.05 -30.09 28.12
N PRO A 232 -22.53 -30.72 27.06
CA PRO A 232 -23.91 -30.53 26.67
C PRO A 232 -24.74 -30.94 27.89
N LYS A 233 -25.56 -30.02 28.41
CA LYS A 233 -26.61 -30.38 29.38
C LYS A 233 -27.32 -31.56 28.75
N ARG A 234 -27.20 -32.69 29.44
CA ARG A 234 -27.90 -33.92 29.12
C ARG A 234 -29.38 -33.60 29.15
N ALA A 235 -29.91 -33.23 27.99
CA ALA A 235 -31.36 -33.27 27.79
C ALA A 235 -31.74 -34.74 27.87
N GLU A 236 -32.65 -35.03 28.78
CA GLU A 236 -33.27 -36.34 28.90
C GLU A 236 -33.84 -36.70 27.53
N LEU A 237 -33.13 -37.58 26.81
CA LEU A 237 -33.70 -38.24 25.64
C LEU A 237 -34.62 -39.32 26.19
N GLU A 238 -35.91 -39.08 26.17
CA GLU A 238 -36.92 -40.13 26.27
C GLU A 238 -36.63 -41.18 25.19
N LEU A 239 -36.47 -42.40 25.64
CA LEU A 239 -36.31 -43.57 24.78
C LEU A 239 -37.55 -43.75 23.91
N LEU A 240 -37.48 -43.31 22.67
CA LEU A 240 -38.34 -43.84 21.63
C LEU A 240 -37.69 -45.11 21.08
N THR A 241 -38.33 -46.22 21.29
CA THR A 241 -37.96 -47.54 20.78
C THR A 241 -37.80 -47.51 19.24
N PRO A 242 -36.77 -48.18 18.67
CA PRO A 242 -36.60 -48.18 17.24
C PRO A 242 -37.58 -49.19 16.59
N ASP A 243 -38.45 -48.66 15.78
CA ASP A 243 -39.13 -49.46 14.80
C ASP A 243 -38.25 -49.69 13.57
N SER A 244 -38.18 -50.92 13.15
CA SER A 244 -37.26 -51.45 12.20
C SER A 244 -37.44 -50.91 10.78
N ALA A 245 -36.43 -50.19 10.26
CA ALA A 245 -36.28 -50.04 8.83
C ALA A 245 -34.78 -50.00 8.46
N GLU A 246 -34.32 -51.04 7.84
CA GLU A 246 -32.95 -51.19 7.33
C GLU A 246 -32.64 -50.10 6.27
N PRO A 247 -31.48 -49.44 6.31
CA PRO A 247 -31.08 -48.50 5.27
C PRO A 247 -30.65 -49.27 4.02
N LYS A 248 -31.35 -49.08 2.93
CA LYS A 248 -30.95 -49.57 1.60
C LYS A 248 -29.75 -48.79 1.09
N PHE A 249 -28.62 -49.44 0.99
CA PHE A 249 -27.44 -48.95 0.31
C PHE A 249 -27.74 -48.80 -1.19
N ILE A 250 -27.55 -47.59 -1.72
CA ILE A 250 -27.53 -47.33 -3.15
C ILE A 250 -26.07 -47.29 -3.58
N PRO A 251 -25.61 -48.20 -4.48
CA PRO A 251 -24.23 -48.20 -4.95
C PRO A 251 -24.04 -47.05 -5.95
N LEU A 252 -22.97 -46.28 -5.75
CA LEU A 252 -22.47 -45.28 -6.71
C LEU A 252 -22.01 -46.00 -7.98
N LYS A 253 -22.62 -45.68 -9.11
CA LYS A 253 -22.14 -46.14 -10.44
C LYS A 253 -20.85 -45.39 -10.77
N SER A 254 -19.82 -46.16 -11.04
CA SER A 254 -18.57 -45.76 -11.67
C SER A 254 -18.84 -45.18 -13.07
N VAL A 255 -18.37 -43.95 -13.27
CA VAL A 255 -18.36 -43.32 -14.61
C VAL A 255 -17.07 -43.78 -15.28
N GLU A 256 -17.22 -44.67 -16.27
CA GLU A 256 -16.15 -45.09 -17.17
C GLU A 256 -15.76 -43.92 -18.09
N LYS A 257 -14.46 -43.74 -18.25
CA LYS A 257 -13.87 -42.87 -19.25
C LYS A 257 -14.04 -43.48 -20.64
N GLU A 258 -14.68 -42.75 -21.54
CA GLU A 258 -14.51 -42.95 -22.97
C GLU A 258 -13.39 -42.11 -23.52
N GLU A 259 -12.27 -42.71 -23.83
CA GLU A 259 -11.25 -42.23 -24.75
C GLU A 259 -11.77 -42.43 -26.18
N GLN A 260 -12.01 -41.35 -26.90
CA GLN A 260 -12.06 -41.45 -28.37
C GLN A 260 -10.86 -40.76 -28.99
N ARG A 261 -9.99 -41.65 -29.50
CA ARG A 261 -8.99 -41.39 -30.54
C ARG A 261 -9.69 -40.99 -31.82
N SER A 262 -9.16 -39.97 -32.50
CA SER A 262 -9.18 -39.88 -33.95
C SER A 262 -7.94 -39.15 -34.44
N GLU A 263 -7.12 -39.93 -35.15
CA GLU A 263 -5.99 -39.51 -35.94
C GLU A 263 -6.43 -39.06 -37.35
N PRO A 264 -5.51 -38.64 -38.22
CA PRO A 264 -5.55 -37.38 -38.93
C PRO A 264 -5.91 -37.57 -40.43
N GLY A 265 -6.43 -36.56 -41.03
CA GLY A 265 -6.68 -36.49 -42.48
C GLY A 265 -5.99 -35.28 -43.08
N SER A 266 -5.06 -35.62 -43.94
CA SER A 266 -4.31 -34.79 -44.87
C SER A 266 -5.20 -34.06 -45.91
N ASP A 267 -4.68 -32.99 -46.39
CA ASP A 267 -4.54 -32.55 -47.78
C ASP A 267 -5.07 -31.14 -48.16
N GLN A 268 -4.08 -30.35 -48.57
CA GLN A 268 -4.03 -29.57 -49.81
C GLN A 268 -4.99 -28.38 -50.01
N ASN A 269 -4.58 -27.17 -50.06
CA ASN A 269 -4.21 -26.46 -51.28
C ASN A 269 -4.08 -24.97 -51.11
N VAL A 270 -2.99 -24.41 -51.55
CA VAL A 270 -2.73 -23.00 -51.85
C VAL A 270 -3.35 -22.70 -53.23
N PRO A 271 -3.79 -21.49 -53.63
CA PRO A 271 -2.87 -20.41 -53.91
C PRO A 271 -3.36 -18.96 -53.59
N GLY A 272 -2.49 -18.15 -53.19
CA GLY A 272 -1.95 -16.93 -53.72
C GLY A 272 -2.86 -15.90 -54.36
N LYS A 273 -2.76 -14.69 -53.84
CA LYS A 273 -2.67 -13.46 -54.65
C LYS A 273 -2.02 -12.31 -53.89
N ALA A 274 -1.02 -11.81 -54.52
CA ALA A 274 -0.21 -10.65 -54.15
C ALA A 274 -0.87 -9.31 -54.56
N VAL A 275 -0.25 -8.23 -54.01
CA VAL A 275 -0.09 -6.89 -54.58
C VAL A 275 -1.20 -5.88 -54.33
N LYS A 276 -0.90 -4.80 -53.60
CA LYS A 276 -0.33 -3.49 -54.05
C LYS A 276 -0.26 -2.52 -52.87
N SER A 277 0.91 -2.05 -52.60
CA SER A 277 1.48 -0.69 -52.55
C SER A 277 0.51 0.48 -52.72
N GLY A 278 0.60 1.42 -51.75
CA GLY A 278 0.02 2.75 -51.86
C GLY A 278 0.29 3.60 -50.64
N GLN A 279 1.38 4.34 -50.64
CA GLN A 279 1.58 5.62 -49.95
C GLN A 279 1.38 6.70 -51.03
N PRO A 280 1.28 8.00 -50.70
CA PRO A 280 1.07 8.76 -49.46
C PRO A 280 -0.08 9.76 -49.59
N ASP A 281 -0.43 10.45 -48.49
CA ASP A 281 -0.53 11.92 -48.60
C ASP A 281 -0.74 12.57 -47.18
N HIS A 282 -0.07 13.69 -47.06
CA HIS A 282 -0.14 14.70 -46.03
C HIS A 282 -1.57 15.23 -45.82
N GLU A 283 -1.98 15.40 -44.56
CA GLU A 283 -2.68 16.63 -44.21
C GLU A 283 -2.56 16.98 -42.74
N THR A 284 -2.19 18.20 -42.52
CA THR A 284 -2.12 18.97 -41.31
C THR A 284 -3.49 19.13 -40.65
N GLY A 285 -3.61 18.79 -39.36
CA GLY A 285 -4.78 19.07 -38.56
C GLY A 285 -4.41 19.44 -37.14
N LYS A 286 -4.21 20.75 -36.90
CA LYS A 286 -4.25 21.36 -35.57
C LYS A 286 -5.56 21.00 -34.88
N ASN A 287 -5.51 20.49 -33.65
CA ASN A 287 -6.38 21.00 -32.57
C ASN A 287 -6.19 20.26 -31.27
N SER A 288 -5.85 21.06 -30.33
CA SER A 288 -6.62 21.36 -29.12
C SER A 288 -6.31 20.46 -27.95
N ILE A 289 -5.26 20.90 -27.26
CA ILE A 289 -4.97 20.61 -25.87
C ILE A 289 -6.17 21.08 -25.03
N ARG A 290 -6.98 20.18 -24.53
CA ARG A 290 -7.84 20.45 -23.40
C ARG A 290 -7.09 20.09 -22.11
N ARG A 291 -6.56 21.15 -21.48
CA ARG A 291 -6.18 21.12 -20.07
C ARG A 291 -7.42 20.79 -19.24
N PHE A 292 -7.41 19.65 -18.58
CA PHE A 292 -8.22 19.42 -17.41
C PHE A 292 -7.33 19.66 -16.18
N CYS A 293 -7.39 20.87 -15.67
CA CYS A 293 -7.06 21.14 -14.27
C CYS A 293 -8.19 20.57 -13.43
N GLY A 294 -7.97 19.41 -12.85
CA GLY A 294 -8.78 18.83 -11.78
C GLY A 294 -8.03 18.99 -10.47
N ILE A 295 -8.53 19.87 -9.69
CA ILE A 295 -8.26 20.15 -8.29
C ILE A 295 -8.39 18.86 -7.47
N PHE A 296 -7.31 18.47 -6.79
CA PHE A 296 -7.36 17.81 -5.48
C PHE A 296 -6.08 18.14 -4.73
#